data_7c8ef174cda0b03b97da2ea0493a3ac8
#
_entry.id   7c8ef174cda0b03b97da2ea0493a3ac8
#
_cell.length_a   1.000
_cell.length_b   1.000
_cell.length_c   1.000
_cell.angle_alpha   90.00
_cell.angle_beta   90.00
_cell.angle_gamma   90.00
#
_symmetry.space_group_name_H-M   'P 1'
#
loop_
_entity.id
_entity.type
_entity.pdbx_description
1 polymer ?
#
loop_
_entity_poly.entity_id
_entity_poly.type
_entity_poly.pdbx_seq_one_letter_code
_entity_poly.pdbx_strand_id
1 'polypeptide(L)' 'MTSVALAYLGHGLATLGPGIGIGLMVGKTQEATARQPEVAGRLFTNMIIGAGMVEALALIGFVIPFVVK' A
#
# COMPACT_ATOMS: atom_id res chain seq x y z
N MET A 1 -5.76 -27.88 -1.04
CA MET A 1 -4.41 -27.37 -0.71
C MET A 1 -3.83 -26.50 -1.81
N THR A 2 -3.83 -26.98 -3.05
CA THR A 2 -3.23 -26.23 -4.16
C THR A 2 -3.91 -24.87 -4.38
N SER A 3 -5.25 -24.81 -4.33
CA SER A 3 -5.96 -23.56 -4.55
C SER A 3 -5.71 -22.56 -3.40
N VAL A 4 -5.57 -23.04 -2.17
CA VAL A 4 -5.23 -22.18 -1.04
C VAL A 4 -3.80 -21.65 -1.18
N ALA A 5 -2.87 -22.53 -1.56
CA ALA A 5 -1.48 -22.12 -1.78
C ALA A 5 -1.39 -21.06 -2.88
N LEU A 6 -2.12 -21.25 -3.99
CA LEU A 6 -2.15 -20.28 -5.07
C LEU A 6 -2.78 -18.95 -4.66
N ALA A 7 -3.82 -18.99 -3.81
CA ALA A 7 -4.45 -17.79 -3.32
C ALA A 7 -3.48 -16.98 -2.47
N TYR A 8 -2.70 -17.61 -1.59
CA TYR A 8 -1.71 -16.92 -0.78
C TYR A 8 -0.53 -16.42 -1.62
N LEU A 9 -0.12 -17.19 -2.61
CA LEU A 9 0.91 -16.73 -3.54
C LEU A 9 0.43 -15.49 -4.30
N GLY A 10 -0.82 -15.54 -4.79
CA GLY A 10 -1.42 -14.40 -5.47
C GLY A 10 -1.51 -13.18 -4.57
N HIS A 11 -1.89 -13.35 -3.31
CA HIS A 11 -1.92 -12.26 -2.34
C HIS A 11 -0.52 -11.69 -2.11
N GLY A 12 0.49 -12.56 -1.94
CA GLY A 12 1.87 -12.12 -1.78
C GLY A 12 2.35 -11.28 -2.95
N LEU A 13 2.03 -11.70 -4.19
CA LEU A 13 2.36 -10.92 -5.38
C LEU A 13 1.55 -9.63 -5.44
N ALA A 14 0.28 -9.68 -5.04
CA ALA A 14 -0.59 -8.51 -5.06
C ALA A 14 -0.13 -7.42 -4.09
N THR A 15 0.55 -7.78 -3.01
CA THR A 15 1.06 -6.78 -2.05
C THR A 15 2.30 -6.05 -2.55
N LEU A 16 2.95 -6.55 -3.60
CA LEU A 16 4.10 -5.86 -4.19
C LEU A 16 3.71 -4.50 -4.76
N GLY A 17 2.53 -4.41 -5.41
CA GLY A 17 2.04 -3.14 -5.95
C GLY A 17 1.89 -2.07 -4.87
N PRO A 18 1.07 -2.33 -3.84
CA PRO A 18 0.93 -1.41 -2.72
C PRO A 18 2.25 -1.08 -2.03
N GLY A 19 3.12 -2.07 -1.82
CA GLY A 19 4.43 -1.85 -1.18
C GLY A 19 5.29 -0.89 -1.97
N ILE A 20 5.41 -1.10 -3.27
CA ILE A 20 6.19 -0.23 -4.16
C ILE A 20 5.53 1.15 -4.24
N GLY A 21 4.21 1.19 -4.38
CA GLY A 21 3.47 2.45 -4.48
C GLY A 21 3.64 3.32 -3.24
N ILE A 22 3.51 2.74 -2.05
CA ILE A 22 3.70 3.47 -0.80
C ILE A 22 5.15 3.93 -0.68
N GLY A 23 6.11 3.06 -1.04
CA GLY A 23 7.52 3.43 -1.02
C GLY A 23 7.82 4.64 -1.91
N LEU A 24 7.30 4.65 -3.14
CA LEU A 24 7.46 5.78 -4.05
C LEU A 24 6.78 7.02 -3.51
N MET A 25 5.58 6.89 -2.95
CA MET A 25 4.84 8.01 -2.39
C MET A 25 5.57 8.64 -1.22
N VAL A 26 6.10 7.84 -0.30
CA VAL A 26 6.87 8.32 0.83
C VAL A 26 8.13 9.04 0.34
N GLY A 27 8.84 8.45 -0.63
CA GLY A 27 10.02 9.07 -1.21
C GLY A 27 9.72 10.42 -1.84
N LYS A 28 8.66 10.50 -2.62
CA LYS A 28 8.25 11.77 -3.25
C LYS A 28 7.80 12.80 -2.23
N THR A 29 7.09 12.38 -1.18
CA THR A 29 6.67 13.28 -0.11
C THR A 29 7.88 13.84 0.62
N GLN A 30 8.90 13.03 0.87
CA GLN A 30 10.12 13.48 1.52
C GLN A 30 10.85 14.52 0.65
N GLU A 31 10.95 14.26 -0.66
CA GLU A 31 11.56 15.22 -1.58
C GLU A 31 10.80 16.54 -1.59
N ALA A 32 9.47 16.51 -1.67
CA ALA A 32 8.65 17.70 -1.70
C ALA A 32 8.75 18.48 -0.39
N THR A 33 8.80 17.76 0.74
CA THR A 33 8.96 18.40 2.05
C THR A 33 10.31 19.11 2.15
N ALA A 34 11.37 18.48 1.61
CA ALA A 34 12.68 19.10 1.61
C ALA A 34 12.73 20.38 0.77
N ARG A 35 11.95 20.42 -0.33
CA ARG A 35 11.91 21.61 -1.20
C ARG A 35 11.00 22.71 -0.66
N GLN A 36 9.90 22.33 -0.02
CA GLN A 36 8.90 23.26 0.48
C GLN A 36 8.46 22.87 1.87
N PRO A 37 9.31 23.11 2.88
CA PRO A 37 8.99 22.70 4.26
C PRO A 37 7.71 23.33 4.81
N GLU A 38 7.29 24.46 4.27
CA GLU A 38 6.10 25.16 4.73
C GLU A 38 4.80 24.41 4.47
N VAL A 39 4.81 23.40 3.54
CA VAL A 39 3.65 22.59 3.27
C VAL A 39 3.80 21.15 3.80
N ALA A 40 4.76 20.94 4.69
CA ALA A 40 5.07 19.60 5.21
C ALA A 40 3.88 18.92 5.86
N GLY A 41 3.09 19.66 6.65
CA GLY A 41 1.91 19.11 7.32
C GLY A 41 0.85 18.63 6.32
N ARG A 42 0.61 19.41 5.28
CA ARG A 42 -0.35 19.07 4.24
C ARG A 42 0.12 17.83 3.46
N LEU A 43 1.41 17.78 3.11
CA LEU A 43 1.97 16.64 2.39
C LEU A 43 1.89 15.37 3.23
N PHE A 44 2.21 15.46 4.50
CA PHE A 44 2.12 14.34 5.42
C PHE A 44 0.70 13.82 5.52
N THR A 45 -0.29 14.70 5.68
CA THR A 45 -1.70 14.33 5.77
C THR A 45 -2.15 13.62 4.51
N ASN A 46 -1.81 14.17 3.33
CA ASN A 46 -2.17 13.55 2.06
C ASN A 46 -1.52 12.18 1.89
N MET A 47 -0.28 12.03 2.33
CA MET A 47 0.43 10.76 2.28
C MET A 47 -0.28 9.70 3.14
N ILE A 48 -0.68 10.05 4.36
CA ILE A 48 -1.35 9.12 5.27
C ILE A 48 -2.69 8.68 4.68
N ILE A 49 -3.45 9.59 4.10
CA ILE A 49 -4.72 9.24 3.46
C ILE A 49 -4.49 8.28 2.29
N GLY A 50 -3.53 8.60 1.43
CA GLY A 50 -3.21 7.74 0.29
C GLY A 50 -2.71 6.36 0.72
N ALA A 51 -1.82 6.31 1.71
CA ALA A 51 -1.31 5.04 2.23
C ALA A 51 -2.43 4.20 2.83
N GLY A 52 -3.36 4.83 3.56
CA GLY A 52 -4.50 4.12 4.12
C GLY A 52 -5.37 3.49 3.06
N MET A 53 -5.64 4.19 1.97
CA MET A 53 -6.43 3.66 0.86
C MET A 53 -5.76 2.47 0.20
N VAL A 54 -4.45 2.54 -0.03
CA VAL A 54 -3.68 1.45 -0.65
C VAL A 54 -3.64 0.24 0.27
N GLU A 55 -3.42 0.44 1.56
CA GLU A 55 -3.39 -0.65 2.54
C GLU A 55 -4.76 -1.29 2.71
N ALA A 56 -5.85 -0.53 2.59
CA ALA A 56 -7.19 -1.09 2.66
C ALA A 56 -7.41 -2.12 1.54
N LEU A 57 -6.94 -1.83 0.33
CA LEU A 57 -7.01 -2.78 -0.77
C LEU A 57 -6.20 -4.05 -0.48
N ALA A 58 -5.03 -3.90 0.12
CA ALA A 58 -4.21 -5.05 0.50
C ALA A 58 -4.89 -5.91 1.56
N LEU A 59 -5.57 -5.28 2.52
CA LEU A 59 -6.33 -6.00 3.54
C LEU A 59 -7.50 -6.77 2.94
N ILE A 60 -8.20 -6.19 1.98
CA ILE A 60 -9.27 -6.89 1.26
C ILE A 60 -8.72 -8.13 0.58
N GLY A 61 -7.57 -8.00 -0.09
CA GLY A 61 -6.89 -9.12 -0.72
C GLY A 61 -6.49 -10.21 0.27
N PHE A 62 -6.14 -9.81 1.50
CA PHE A 62 -5.79 -10.77 2.56
C PHE A 62 -6.96 -11.69 2.92
N VAL A 63 -8.19 -11.18 2.84
CA VAL A 63 -9.37 -11.94 3.21
C VAL A 63 -9.73 -13.00 2.16
N ILE A 64 -9.35 -12.80 0.91
CA ILE A 64 -9.73 -13.68 -0.20
C ILE A 64 -9.36 -15.14 0.06
N PRO A 65 -8.15 -15.49 0.56
CA PRO A 65 -7.82 -16.89 0.82
C PRO A 65 -8.72 -17.58 1.84
N PHE A 66 -9.42 -16.82 2.70
CA PHE A 66 -10.37 -17.40 3.65
C PHE A 66 -11.71 -17.72 3.01
N VAL A 67 -12.01 -17.11 1.88
CA VAL A 67 -13.27 -17.31 1.15
C VAL A 67 -13.10 -18.36 0.07
N VAL A 68 -11.96 -18.38 -0.60
CA VAL A 68 -11.64 -19.35 -1.66
C VAL A 68 -11.11 -20.61 -1.00
N LYS A 69 -11.84 -21.74 -1.17
CA LYS A 69 -11.44 -23.01 -0.57
C LYS A 69 -11.37 -24.11 -1.60
#